data_d143f50ae7d80b16148ec3a004a37dd7
#
_entry.id   d143f50ae7d80b16148ec3a004a37dd7
#
_cell.length_a   1.000
_cell.length_b   1.000
_cell.length_c   1.000
_cell.angle_alpha   90.00
_cell.angle_beta   90.00
_cell.angle_gamma   90.00
#
_symmetry.space_group_name_H-M   'P 1'
#
loop_
_entity.id
_entity.type
_entity.pdbx_description
1 polymer ?
#
loop_
_entity_poly.entity_id
_entity_poly.type
_entity_poly.pdbx_seq_one_letter_code
_entity_poly.pdbx_strand_id
1 'polypeptide(L)'
;EGGAVFGAWHQGHLVAFGAVSAGLIGDQKQYADLLELHTDQRYRRMGLGRAIFERIAAWAAERGAQKLYISAHSAQESQAFYRGIGCVDAQWICRLHVEQEPYDCQLEYVLPKDI
;
A
#
# COMPACT_ATOMS: atom_id res chain seq x y z
N GLU A 1 -6.03 -4.96 -13.98
CA GLU A 1 -5.36 -4.62 -15.21
C GLU A 1 -4.96 -3.18 -15.26
N GLY A 2 -3.77 -2.92 -15.81
CA GLY A 2 -3.27 -1.57 -15.85
C GLY A 2 -2.70 -1.08 -14.54
N GLY A 3 -2.66 -1.92 -13.51
CA GLY A 3 -1.98 -1.59 -12.29
C GLY A 3 -0.48 -1.70 -12.43
N ALA A 4 0.24 -1.62 -11.31
CA ALA A 4 1.70 -1.69 -11.32
C ALA A 4 2.19 -2.64 -10.26
N VAL A 5 3.34 -3.26 -10.56
CA VAL A 5 4.04 -4.13 -9.61
C VAL A 5 5.47 -3.64 -9.53
N PHE A 6 5.96 -3.48 -8.31
CA PHE A 6 7.34 -3.06 -8.05
C PHE A 6 8.03 -4.15 -7.24
N GLY A 7 9.26 -4.45 -7.60
CA GLY A 7 10.00 -5.49 -6.92
C GLY A 7 11.42 -5.08 -6.60
N ALA A 8 11.99 -5.77 -5.62
CA ALA A 8 13.40 -5.64 -5.29
C ALA A 8 14.05 -7.02 -5.40
N TRP A 9 15.20 -7.07 -6.04
CA TRP A 9 15.93 -8.32 -6.25
C TRP A 9 17.30 -8.26 -5.61
N HIS A 10 17.74 -9.40 -5.10
CA HIS A 10 19.09 -9.56 -4.58
C HIS A 10 19.61 -10.90 -5.06
N GLN A 11 20.75 -10.88 -5.77
CA GLN A 11 21.39 -12.09 -6.30
C GLN A 11 20.42 -12.95 -7.10
N GLY A 12 19.58 -12.31 -7.93
CA GLY A 12 18.63 -12.99 -8.78
C GLY A 12 17.35 -13.45 -8.12
N HIS A 13 17.18 -13.19 -6.83
CA HIS A 13 15.97 -13.57 -6.09
C HIS A 13 15.10 -12.36 -5.80
N LEU A 14 13.80 -12.51 -5.98
CA LEU A 14 12.83 -11.49 -5.60
C LEU A 14 12.70 -11.49 -4.09
N VAL A 15 13.11 -10.40 -3.44
CA VAL A 15 13.13 -10.32 -1.98
C VAL A 15 12.06 -9.41 -1.41
N ALA A 16 11.42 -8.59 -2.24
CA ALA A 16 10.30 -7.77 -1.83
C ALA A 16 9.49 -7.36 -3.04
N PHE A 17 8.19 -7.18 -2.88
CA PHE A 17 7.37 -6.69 -3.97
C PHE A 17 6.12 -6.00 -3.42
N GLY A 18 5.54 -5.15 -4.26
CA GLY A 18 4.26 -4.52 -3.98
C GLY A 18 3.46 -4.37 -5.25
N ALA A 19 2.15 -4.35 -5.11
CA ALA A 19 1.24 -4.23 -6.24
C ALA A 19 0.14 -3.22 -5.91
N VAL A 20 -0.26 -2.45 -6.91
CA VAL A 20 -1.29 -1.43 -6.76
C VAL A 20 -2.23 -1.49 -7.94
N SER A 21 -3.52 -1.26 -7.69
CA SER A 21 -4.55 -1.29 -8.72
C SER A 21 -4.56 0.01 -9.53
N ALA A 22 -4.87 -0.09 -10.82
CA ALA A 22 -5.03 1.08 -11.68
C ALA A 22 -6.38 1.77 -11.43
N GLY A 23 -7.42 0.97 -11.16
CA GLY A 23 -8.75 1.52 -10.94
C GLY A 23 -8.84 2.20 -9.58
N LEU A 24 -9.34 3.43 -9.57
CA LEU A 24 -9.51 4.15 -8.32
C LEU A 24 -10.78 3.70 -7.63
N ILE A 25 -10.75 3.66 -6.29
CA ILE A 25 -11.90 3.28 -5.47
C ILE A 25 -12.25 4.42 -4.52
N GLY A 26 -13.40 4.28 -3.86
CA GLY A 26 -13.89 5.29 -2.94
C GLY A 26 -15.11 5.96 -3.49
N ASP A 27 -15.84 6.65 -2.62
CA ASP A 27 -17.07 7.36 -3.00
C ASP A 27 -16.80 8.49 -4.00
N GLN A 28 -15.57 9.00 -4.05
CA GLN A 28 -15.13 10.01 -5.01
C GLN A 28 -13.96 9.53 -5.85
N LYS A 29 -13.71 8.23 -5.85
CA LYS A 29 -12.59 7.60 -6.56
C LYS A 29 -11.25 8.25 -6.18
N GLN A 30 -11.10 8.54 -4.90
CA GLN A 30 -9.92 9.24 -4.40
C GLN A 30 -8.78 8.30 -4.05
N TYR A 31 -9.02 6.99 -4.00
CA TYR A 31 -8.02 6.03 -3.53
C TYR A 31 -7.46 5.18 -4.66
N ALA A 32 -6.15 4.98 -4.68
CA ALA A 32 -5.52 3.84 -5.34
C ALA A 32 -5.41 2.71 -4.31
N ASP A 33 -5.73 1.50 -4.72
CA ASP A 33 -5.82 0.35 -3.81
C ASP A 33 -4.48 -0.38 -3.78
N LEU A 34 -3.81 -0.36 -2.63
CA LEU A 34 -2.60 -1.15 -2.44
C LEU A 34 -3.01 -2.61 -2.27
N LEU A 35 -2.70 -3.43 -3.26
CA LEU A 35 -3.16 -4.81 -3.30
C LEU A 35 -2.29 -5.72 -2.45
N GLU A 36 -0.97 -5.55 -2.52
CA GLU A 36 -0.02 -6.36 -1.78
C GLU A 36 1.25 -5.57 -1.51
N LEU A 37 1.86 -5.86 -0.36
CA LEU A 37 3.20 -5.37 -0.05
C LEU A 37 3.86 -6.43 0.81
N HIS A 38 4.94 -7.01 0.31
CA HIS A 38 5.56 -8.17 0.94
C HIS A 38 7.07 -8.06 0.90
N THR A 39 7.72 -8.38 2.01
CA THR A 39 9.17 -8.42 2.11
C THR A 39 9.59 -9.75 2.70
N ASP A 40 10.55 -10.43 2.07
CA ASP A 40 11.13 -11.65 2.59
C ASP A 40 11.66 -11.39 4.01
N GLN A 41 11.34 -12.28 4.93
CA GLN A 41 11.66 -12.10 6.34
C GLN A 41 13.15 -11.82 6.57
N ARG A 42 14.01 -12.45 5.76
CA ARG A 42 15.46 -12.28 5.89
C ARG A 42 15.95 -10.89 5.49
N TYR A 43 15.10 -10.13 4.80
CA TYR A 43 15.44 -8.79 4.28
C TYR A 43 14.65 -7.68 4.94
N ARG A 44 13.95 -7.99 6.03
CA ARG A 44 13.20 -6.98 6.77
C ARG A 44 14.15 -6.03 7.48
N ARG A 45 13.66 -4.84 7.77
CA ARG A 45 14.40 -3.76 8.45
C ARG A 45 15.55 -3.20 7.62
N MET A 46 15.53 -3.46 6.30
CA MET A 46 16.50 -2.87 5.37
C MET A 46 15.89 -1.74 4.56
N GLY A 47 14.65 -1.36 4.87
CA GLY A 47 13.98 -0.27 4.16
C GLY A 47 13.37 -0.65 2.84
N LEU A 48 13.34 -1.93 2.46
CA LEU A 48 12.81 -2.35 1.17
C LEU A 48 11.32 -2.12 1.04
N GLY A 49 10.55 -2.49 2.07
CA GLY A 49 9.10 -2.28 2.05
C GLY A 49 8.75 -0.82 1.94
N ARG A 50 9.44 0.03 2.68
CA ARG A 50 9.22 1.48 2.60
C ARG A 50 9.57 2.02 1.23
N ALA A 51 10.69 1.58 0.65
CA ALA A 51 11.10 2.05 -0.68
C ALA A 51 10.07 1.68 -1.73
N ILE A 52 9.54 0.46 -1.68
CA ILE A 52 8.51 0.00 -2.60
C ILE A 52 7.22 0.80 -2.38
N PHE A 53 6.83 1.00 -1.12
CA PHE A 53 5.66 1.80 -0.78
C PHE A 53 5.76 3.21 -1.37
N GLU A 54 6.93 3.83 -1.25
CA GLU A 54 7.14 5.19 -1.79
C GLU A 54 7.03 5.21 -3.31
N ARG A 55 7.52 4.18 -3.99
CA ARG A 55 7.37 4.09 -5.43
C ARG A 55 5.91 3.92 -5.85
N ILE A 56 5.17 3.11 -5.11
CA ILE A 56 3.75 2.94 -5.34
C ILE A 56 3.01 4.25 -5.13
N ALA A 57 3.35 4.97 -4.06
CA ALA A 57 2.72 6.26 -3.78
C ALA A 57 2.97 7.26 -4.92
N ALA A 58 4.19 7.34 -5.42
CA ALA A 58 4.52 8.23 -6.53
C ALA A 58 3.75 7.85 -7.79
N TRP A 59 3.68 6.55 -8.10
CA TRP A 59 2.95 6.06 -9.26
C TRP A 59 1.47 6.40 -9.17
N ALA A 60 0.88 6.20 -7.99
CA ALA A 60 -0.54 6.48 -7.77
C ALA A 60 -0.84 7.98 -7.89
N ALA A 61 0.04 8.81 -7.35
CA ALA A 61 -0.13 10.27 -7.43
C ALA A 61 -0.12 10.75 -8.89
N GLU A 62 0.76 10.16 -9.71
CA GLU A 62 0.83 10.50 -11.14
C GLU A 62 -0.46 10.14 -11.86
N ARG A 63 -1.19 9.17 -11.36
CA ARG A 63 -2.45 8.73 -11.97
C ARG A 63 -3.67 9.41 -11.38
N GLY A 64 -3.47 10.44 -10.57
CA GLY A 64 -4.54 11.27 -10.07
C GLY A 64 -5.16 10.80 -8.77
N ALA A 65 -4.61 9.78 -8.13
CA ALA A 65 -5.09 9.38 -6.82
C ALA A 65 -4.72 10.43 -5.78
N GLN A 66 -5.57 10.60 -4.79
CA GLN A 66 -5.31 11.51 -3.68
C GLN A 66 -4.76 10.76 -2.48
N LYS A 67 -5.09 9.47 -2.36
CA LYS A 67 -4.71 8.64 -1.22
C LYS A 67 -4.45 7.22 -1.68
N LEU A 68 -3.67 6.47 -0.89
CA LEU A 68 -3.62 5.01 -1.01
C LEU A 68 -4.59 4.41 0.00
N TYR A 69 -5.25 3.33 -0.38
CA TYR A 69 -6.09 2.53 0.50
C TYR A 69 -5.34 1.25 0.87
N ILE A 70 -5.28 0.93 2.15
CA ILE A 70 -4.55 -0.25 2.62
C ILE A 70 -5.44 -1.05 3.57
N SER A 71 -5.76 -2.29 3.19
CA SER A 71 -6.36 -3.25 4.10
C SER A 71 -5.20 -3.99 4.75
N ALA A 72 -4.81 -3.59 5.95
CA ALA A 72 -3.56 -3.99 6.57
C ALA A 72 -3.80 -5.06 7.64
N HIS A 73 -2.94 -6.08 7.63
CA HIS A 73 -2.98 -7.12 8.64
C HIS A 73 -2.93 -6.49 10.04
N SER A 74 -3.71 -7.05 10.96
CA SER A 74 -3.85 -6.49 12.31
C SER A 74 -2.65 -6.79 13.22
N ALA A 75 -1.68 -7.59 12.76
CA ALA A 75 -0.50 -7.89 13.55
C ALA A 75 0.26 -6.61 13.90
N GLN A 76 0.84 -6.61 15.09
CA GLN A 76 1.53 -5.43 15.63
C GLN A 76 2.62 -4.94 14.69
N GLU A 77 3.37 -5.85 14.08
CA GLU A 77 4.46 -5.49 13.18
C GLU A 77 3.95 -4.76 11.94
N SER A 78 2.85 -5.26 11.35
CA SER A 78 2.24 -4.62 10.19
C SER A 78 1.73 -3.23 10.53
N GLN A 79 1.06 -3.09 11.66
CA GLN A 79 0.54 -1.80 12.09
C GLN A 79 1.66 -0.80 12.36
N ALA A 80 2.75 -1.25 13.00
CA ALA A 80 3.90 -0.38 13.24
C ALA A 80 4.51 0.10 11.94
N PHE A 81 4.61 -0.79 10.95
CA PHE A 81 5.18 -0.44 9.64
C PHE A 81 4.34 0.65 8.96
N TYR A 82 3.03 0.39 8.79
CA TYR A 82 2.18 1.32 8.06
C TYR A 82 2.00 2.65 8.80
N ARG A 83 1.78 2.60 10.11
CA ARG A 83 1.61 3.82 10.87
C ARG A 83 2.91 4.62 10.97
N GLY A 84 4.05 3.91 10.98
CA GLY A 84 5.36 4.57 10.97
C GLY A 84 5.63 5.33 9.68
N ILE A 85 5.05 4.89 8.55
CA ILE A 85 5.18 5.60 7.28
C ILE A 85 4.26 6.83 7.25
N GLY A 86 3.17 6.81 8.02
CA GLY A 86 2.22 7.91 8.04
C GLY A 86 0.80 7.51 7.72
N CYS A 87 0.52 6.20 7.64
CA CYS A 87 -0.84 5.74 7.41
C CYS A 87 -1.70 5.99 8.65
N VAL A 88 -2.95 6.33 8.43
CA VAL A 88 -3.94 6.58 9.47
C VAL A 88 -5.20 5.80 9.15
N ASP A 89 -6.15 5.77 10.08
CA ASP A 89 -7.40 5.07 9.84
C ASP A 89 -8.11 5.68 8.65
N ALA A 90 -8.65 4.82 7.77
CA ALA A 90 -9.32 5.27 6.56
C ALA A 90 -10.63 5.99 6.90
N GLN A 91 -10.88 7.10 6.23
CA GLN A 91 -12.13 7.85 6.38
C GLN A 91 -13.27 7.20 5.63
N TRP A 92 -12.97 6.52 4.54
CA TRP A 92 -13.93 5.74 3.76
C TRP A 92 -13.53 4.28 3.85
N ILE A 93 -14.50 3.40 4.06
CA ILE A 93 -14.24 1.97 4.26
C ILE A 93 -14.70 1.19 3.04
N CYS A 94 -13.79 0.41 2.46
CA CYS A 94 -14.11 -0.45 1.33
C CYS A 94 -14.80 -1.71 1.85
N ARG A 95 -16.08 -1.85 1.53
CA ARG A 95 -16.88 -2.99 2.00
C ARG A 95 -16.30 -4.31 1.53
N LEU A 96 -15.83 -4.37 0.29
CA LEU A 96 -15.28 -5.61 -0.25
C LEU A 96 -14.06 -6.07 0.55
N HIS A 97 -13.16 -5.15 0.88
CA HIS A 97 -11.99 -5.49 1.69
C HIS A 97 -12.41 -5.99 3.08
N VAL A 98 -13.38 -5.35 3.71
CA VAL A 98 -13.85 -5.77 5.02
C VAL A 98 -14.46 -7.17 4.96
N GLU A 99 -15.20 -7.48 3.90
CA GLU A 99 -15.80 -8.79 3.75
C GLU A 99 -14.76 -9.88 3.52
N GLN A 100 -13.70 -9.57 2.77
CA GLN A 100 -12.65 -10.53 2.48
C GLN A 100 -11.71 -10.74 3.67
N GLU A 101 -11.41 -9.66 4.40
CA GLU A 101 -10.45 -9.71 5.52
C GLU A 101 -11.02 -8.92 6.69
N PRO A 102 -12.01 -9.48 7.41
CA PRO A 102 -12.73 -8.69 8.43
C PRO A 102 -11.88 -8.27 9.61
N TYR A 103 -10.73 -8.91 9.83
CA TYR A 103 -9.86 -8.55 10.95
C TYR A 103 -8.75 -7.58 10.54
N ASP A 104 -8.66 -7.23 9.26
CA ASP A 104 -7.68 -6.23 8.81
C ASP A 104 -8.08 -4.84 9.31
N CYS A 105 -7.07 -4.01 9.48
CA CYS A 105 -7.28 -2.60 9.76
C CYS A 105 -7.34 -1.85 8.45
N GLN A 106 -8.36 -1.02 8.29
CA GLN A 106 -8.56 -0.24 7.07
C GLN A 106 -7.86 1.09 7.23
N LEU A 107 -6.81 1.29 6.47
CA LEU A 107 -5.93 2.46 6.59
C LEU A 107 -5.91 3.27 5.30
N GLU A 108 -5.44 4.50 5.42
CA GLU A 108 -5.19 5.35 4.26
C GLU A 108 -3.89 6.11 4.44
N TYR A 109 -3.30 6.45 3.31
CA TYR A 109 -2.09 7.27 3.26
C TYR A 109 -2.34 8.43 2.30
N VAL A 110 -2.25 9.66 2.80
CA VAL A 110 -2.47 10.84 1.97
C VAL A 110 -1.25 11.06 1.10
N LEU A 111 -1.47 11.09 -0.22
CA LEU A 111 -0.39 11.25 -1.17
C LEU A 111 0.08 12.70 -1.22
N PRO A 112 1.40 12.94 -1.36
CA PRO A 112 1.89 14.30 -1.50
C PRO A 112 1.33 14.94 -2.76
N LYS A 113 0.98 16.20 -2.66
CA LYS A 113 0.53 16.96 -3.83
C LYS A 113 1.74 17.61 -4.48
N ASP A 114 1.75 17.58 -5.80
CA ASP A 114 2.71 18.38 -6.54
C ASP A 114 2.34 19.85 -6.38
N ILE A 115 3.34 20.63 -6.12
CA ILE A 115 3.16 22.07 -5.97
C ILE A 115 3.64 22.78 -7.24
#